data_7564b08457ecacfd3529fd57c240b464
#
_entry.id   7564b08457ecacfd3529fd57c240b464
#
_cell.length_a   1.000
_cell.length_b   1.000
_cell.length_c   1.000
_cell.angle_alpha   90.00
_cell.angle_beta   90.00
_cell.angle_gamma   90.00
#
_symmetry.space_group_name_H-M   'P 1'
#
loop_
_entity.id
_entity.type
_entity.pdbx_description
1 polymer ?
#
loop_
_entity_poly.entity_id
_entity_poly.type
_entity_poly.pdbx_seq_one_letter_code
_entity_poly.pdbx_strand_id
1 'polypeptide(L)'
;MKILFVTLSFVISLFGFNYISANNQDLYKKLDVFGDVFDIIKSNYVEDIDDEKVIEYAINGMLQSLDPFSSYMDSEIYTDMQEETKGEFGGLGIEVTMENGYVKVISPIDDTPAARAGMRPGDYITHIDEIDVLGLTLSEAVELLRGPVGKSLTIKVVRIGEEDPIDVTLKRAVITVQAVKFKAEGNIGYIRLISFSEQADKGIRNAVKELSNSIGKDNIEGYIIDLRNNPGGLLDQSAKVTNNFLKSGEIVSIKGRDKNDISRFTASGGDIANGKPIVVLINQ
;
A
#
# COMPACT_ATOMS: atom_id res chain seq x y z
N MET A 1 -54.94 -12.97 38.80
CA MET A 1 -53.55 -12.48 38.82
C MET A 1 -52.72 -12.96 37.62
N LYS A 2 -52.83 -14.20 37.14
CA LYS A 2 -52.06 -14.70 35.97
C LYS A 2 -52.44 -14.07 34.62
N ILE A 3 -53.72 -13.70 34.41
CA ILE A 3 -54.21 -13.09 33.16
C ILE A 3 -53.70 -11.63 33.00
N LEU A 4 -53.55 -10.89 34.10
CA LEU A 4 -53.07 -9.51 34.06
C LEU A 4 -51.57 -9.41 33.69
N PHE A 5 -50.74 -10.41 34.04
CA PHE A 5 -49.35 -10.47 33.68
C PHE A 5 -49.12 -10.81 32.20
N VAL A 6 -49.95 -11.66 31.61
CA VAL A 6 -49.87 -12.03 30.20
C VAL A 6 -50.25 -10.85 29.28
N THR A 7 -51.26 -10.10 29.64
CA THR A 7 -51.70 -8.90 28.88
C THR A 7 -50.67 -7.77 28.97
N LEU A 8 -50.02 -7.56 30.12
CA LEU A 8 -48.97 -6.55 30.26
C LEU A 8 -47.71 -6.90 29.48
N SER A 9 -47.33 -8.19 29.46
CA SER A 9 -46.18 -8.69 28.66
C SER A 9 -46.41 -8.54 27.16
N PHE A 10 -47.64 -8.75 26.67
CA PHE A 10 -48.01 -8.60 25.26
C PHE A 10 -48.04 -7.13 24.81
N VAL A 11 -48.47 -6.22 25.67
CA VAL A 11 -48.48 -4.76 25.40
C VAL A 11 -47.04 -4.21 25.33
N ILE A 12 -46.12 -4.67 26.21
CA ILE A 12 -44.71 -4.24 26.20
C ILE A 12 -44.00 -4.77 24.90
N SER A 13 -44.32 -5.97 24.43
CA SER A 13 -43.74 -6.48 23.17
C SER A 13 -44.25 -5.73 21.94
N LEU A 14 -45.50 -5.26 21.93
CA LEU A 14 -46.09 -4.47 20.84
C LEU A 14 -45.49 -3.04 20.78
N PHE A 15 -45.21 -2.41 21.92
CA PHE A 15 -44.54 -1.12 21.95
C PHE A 15 -43.03 -1.19 21.60
N GLY A 16 -42.34 -2.26 21.94
CA GLY A 16 -40.93 -2.48 21.56
C GLY A 16 -40.74 -2.67 20.06
N PHE A 17 -41.67 -3.32 19.36
CA PHE A 17 -41.62 -3.52 17.91
C PHE A 17 -41.85 -2.22 17.12
N ASN A 18 -42.65 -1.29 17.60
CA ASN A 18 -42.91 -0.03 16.91
C ASN A 18 -41.75 0.97 17.01
N TYR A 19 -40.90 0.92 18.05
CA TYR A 19 -39.76 1.83 18.20
C TYR A 19 -38.60 1.51 17.26
N ILE A 20 -38.41 0.23 16.91
CA ILE A 20 -37.37 -0.19 15.94
C ILE A 20 -37.82 0.11 14.51
N SER A 21 -39.13 0.04 14.21
CA SER A 21 -39.68 0.25 12.86
C SER A 21 -39.69 1.72 12.44
N ALA A 22 -39.86 2.67 13.37
CA ALA A 22 -39.97 4.10 13.07
C ALA A 22 -38.63 4.69 12.61
N ASN A 23 -37.51 4.20 13.15
CA ASN A 23 -36.19 4.72 12.83
C ASN A 23 -35.69 4.30 11.44
N ASN A 24 -36.21 3.19 10.90
CA ASN A 24 -35.84 2.71 9.57
C ASN A 24 -36.64 3.40 8.45
N GLN A 25 -37.88 3.85 8.67
CA GLN A 25 -38.69 4.51 7.65
C GLN A 25 -38.09 5.83 7.16
N ASP A 26 -37.49 6.62 8.04
CA ASP A 26 -36.82 7.87 7.65
C ASP A 26 -35.53 7.63 6.89
N LEU A 27 -34.80 6.55 7.21
CA LEU A 27 -33.63 6.14 6.45
C LEU A 27 -34.00 5.71 5.03
N TYR A 28 -35.03 4.87 4.88
CA TYR A 28 -35.47 4.41 3.56
C TYR A 28 -35.97 5.57 2.68
N LYS A 29 -36.71 6.55 3.24
CA LYS A 29 -37.10 7.74 2.48
C LYS A 29 -35.90 8.54 1.97
N LYS A 30 -34.79 8.60 2.72
CA LYS A 30 -33.57 9.27 2.25
C LYS A 30 -32.85 8.48 1.19
N LEU A 31 -32.89 7.15 1.25
CA LEU A 31 -32.39 6.28 0.18
C LEU A 31 -33.22 6.41 -1.11
N ASP A 32 -34.56 6.55 -0.98
CA ASP A 32 -35.43 6.84 -2.12
C ASP A 32 -35.01 8.17 -2.79
N VAL A 33 -34.79 9.23 -2.00
CA VAL A 33 -34.30 10.52 -2.53
C VAL A 33 -32.94 10.37 -3.23
N PHE A 34 -32.03 9.53 -2.68
CA PHE A 34 -30.76 9.25 -3.34
C PHE A 34 -30.97 8.56 -4.69
N GLY A 35 -31.88 7.59 -4.78
CA GLY A 35 -32.26 6.94 -6.03
C GLY A 35 -32.85 7.91 -7.04
N ASP A 36 -33.79 8.78 -6.61
CA ASP A 36 -34.40 9.79 -7.48
C ASP A 36 -33.33 10.75 -8.06
N VAL A 37 -32.37 11.18 -7.24
CA VAL A 37 -31.26 12.05 -7.70
C VAL A 37 -30.38 11.31 -8.71
N PHE A 38 -30.08 10.04 -8.46
CA PHE A 38 -29.31 9.22 -9.39
C PHE A 38 -30.01 9.08 -10.76
N ASP A 39 -31.32 8.80 -10.75
CA ASP A 39 -32.14 8.71 -11.97
C ASP A 39 -32.20 10.04 -12.72
N ILE A 40 -32.29 11.17 -12.01
CA ILE A 40 -32.25 12.52 -12.61
C ILE A 40 -30.91 12.75 -13.29
N ILE A 41 -29.82 12.42 -12.65
CA ILE A 41 -28.46 12.57 -13.22
C ILE A 41 -28.35 11.71 -14.49
N LYS A 42 -28.72 10.44 -14.40
CA LYS A 42 -28.66 9.47 -15.51
C LYS A 42 -29.49 9.91 -16.72
N SER A 43 -30.65 10.56 -16.46
CA SER A 43 -31.59 10.94 -17.52
C SER A 43 -31.26 12.31 -18.17
N ASN A 44 -30.60 13.20 -17.44
CA ASN A 44 -30.50 14.61 -17.84
C ASN A 44 -29.05 15.15 -17.96
N TYR A 45 -28.05 14.38 -17.50
CA TYR A 45 -26.67 14.84 -17.66
C TYR A 45 -26.25 14.83 -19.13
N VAL A 46 -25.36 15.74 -19.53
CA VAL A 46 -25.01 15.99 -20.94
C VAL A 46 -24.18 14.84 -21.55
N GLU A 47 -23.48 14.09 -20.74
CA GLU A 47 -22.66 12.94 -21.14
C GLU A 47 -23.21 11.66 -20.52
N ASP A 48 -22.99 10.51 -21.17
CA ASP A 48 -23.29 9.22 -20.60
C ASP A 48 -22.49 8.98 -19.33
N ILE A 49 -23.15 8.59 -18.25
CA ILE A 49 -22.51 8.31 -16.98
C ILE A 49 -22.26 6.82 -16.80
N ASP A 50 -21.16 6.49 -16.15
CA ASP A 50 -20.85 5.16 -15.66
C ASP A 50 -21.57 4.97 -14.29
N ASP A 51 -22.61 4.17 -14.26
CA ASP A 51 -23.45 3.93 -13.08
C ASP A 51 -22.59 3.44 -11.89
N GLU A 52 -21.64 2.55 -12.14
CA GLU A 52 -20.78 1.95 -11.11
C GLU A 52 -19.88 2.99 -10.48
N LYS A 53 -19.19 3.81 -11.30
CA LYS A 53 -18.33 4.89 -10.81
C LYS A 53 -19.07 5.96 -10.02
N VAL A 54 -20.29 6.33 -10.45
CA VAL A 54 -21.08 7.33 -9.71
C VAL A 54 -21.49 6.81 -8.33
N ILE A 55 -21.84 5.53 -8.22
CA ILE A 55 -22.15 4.89 -6.93
C ILE A 55 -20.89 4.82 -6.06
N GLU A 56 -19.75 4.48 -6.60
CA GLU A 56 -18.46 4.46 -5.88
C GLU A 56 -18.08 5.84 -5.34
N TYR A 57 -18.24 6.90 -6.14
CA TYR A 57 -18.01 8.27 -5.70
C TYR A 57 -18.97 8.67 -4.56
N ALA A 58 -20.24 8.24 -4.63
CA ALA A 58 -21.20 8.49 -3.56
C ALA A 58 -20.80 7.78 -2.24
N ILE A 59 -20.37 6.52 -2.33
CA ILE A 59 -19.86 5.75 -1.18
C ILE A 59 -18.61 6.44 -0.60
N ASN A 60 -17.67 6.84 -1.45
CA ASN A 60 -16.47 7.55 -1.02
C ASN A 60 -16.81 8.90 -0.36
N GLY A 61 -17.75 9.67 -0.92
CA GLY A 61 -18.22 10.91 -0.31
C GLY A 61 -18.83 10.70 1.08
N MET A 62 -19.58 9.62 1.26
CA MET A 62 -20.13 9.23 2.56
C MET A 62 -19.03 8.88 3.57
N LEU A 63 -18.04 8.10 3.17
CA LEU A 63 -16.93 7.69 4.04
C LEU A 63 -16.03 8.87 4.40
N GLN A 64 -15.67 9.72 3.45
CA GLN A 64 -14.88 10.93 3.66
C GLN A 64 -15.57 11.94 4.61
N SER A 65 -16.91 11.89 4.72
CA SER A 65 -17.63 12.72 5.70
C SER A 65 -17.42 12.29 7.16
N LEU A 66 -16.87 11.09 7.39
CA LEU A 66 -16.57 10.58 8.73
C LEU A 66 -15.19 11.06 9.21
N ASP A 67 -14.17 10.85 8.38
CA ASP A 67 -12.79 11.24 8.64
C ASP A 67 -11.97 11.17 7.32
N PRO A 68 -10.75 11.77 7.28
CA PRO A 68 -9.93 11.78 6.07
C PRO A 68 -9.26 10.43 5.72
N PHE A 69 -9.40 9.40 6.56
CA PHE A 69 -8.75 8.11 6.41
C PHE A 69 -9.71 7.02 5.95
N SER A 70 -11.02 7.26 6.07
CA SER A 70 -12.04 6.32 5.63
C SER A 70 -12.27 6.44 4.13
N SER A 71 -12.11 5.34 3.39
CA SER A 71 -12.30 5.28 1.93
C SER A 71 -12.87 3.94 1.50
N TYR A 72 -13.54 3.93 0.35
CA TYR A 72 -13.92 2.71 -0.36
C TYR A 72 -12.81 2.37 -1.36
N MET A 73 -12.50 1.11 -1.47
CA MET A 73 -11.57 0.58 -2.46
C MET A 73 -12.32 -0.44 -3.32
N ASP A 74 -12.30 -0.24 -4.62
CA ASP A 74 -12.72 -1.27 -5.55
C ASP A 74 -11.72 -2.45 -5.55
N SER A 75 -11.95 -3.44 -6.39
CA SER A 75 -11.10 -4.63 -6.45
C SER A 75 -9.68 -4.35 -6.96
N GLU A 76 -9.53 -3.36 -7.84
CA GLU A 76 -8.26 -2.96 -8.43
C GLU A 76 -7.41 -2.21 -7.40
N ILE A 77 -7.95 -1.12 -6.81
CA ILE A 77 -7.30 -0.34 -5.74
C ILE A 77 -6.93 -1.24 -4.55
N TYR A 78 -7.82 -2.18 -4.19
CA TYR A 78 -7.55 -3.11 -3.08
C TYR A 78 -6.39 -4.06 -3.42
N THR A 79 -6.31 -4.54 -4.66
CA THR A 79 -5.21 -5.40 -5.12
C THR A 79 -3.89 -4.64 -5.11
N ASP A 80 -3.86 -3.42 -5.62
CA ASP A 80 -2.68 -2.56 -5.62
C ASP A 80 -2.20 -2.26 -4.20
N MET A 81 -3.12 -1.95 -3.29
CA MET A 81 -2.80 -1.77 -1.87
C MET A 81 -2.21 -3.04 -1.25
N GLN A 82 -2.74 -4.23 -1.61
CA GLN A 82 -2.17 -5.49 -1.14
C GLN A 82 -0.75 -5.72 -1.68
N GLU A 83 -0.49 -5.43 -2.95
CA GLU A 83 0.85 -5.53 -3.54
C GLU A 83 1.83 -4.57 -2.86
N GLU A 84 1.41 -3.32 -2.65
CA GLU A 84 2.21 -2.31 -1.96
C GLU A 84 2.53 -2.72 -0.51
N THR A 85 1.54 -3.23 0.23
CA THR A 85 1.74 -3.67 1.62
C THR A 85 2.57 -4.94 1.73
N LYS A 86 2.49 -5.86 0.78
CA LYS A 86 3.41 -7.01 0.69
C LYS A 86 4.83 -6.56 0.34
N GLY A 87 4.98 -5.45 -0.36
CA GLY A 87 6.24 -5.00 -0.95
C GLY A 87 6.68 -5.89 -2.11
N GLU A 88 5.71 -6.49 -2.81
CA GLU A 88 5.93 -7.39 -3.94
C GLU A 88 4.86 -7.15 -5.00
N PHE A 89 5.25 -7.11 -6.28
CA PHE A 89 4.32 -6.96 -7.39
C PHE A 89 4.77 -7.79 -8.60
N GLY A 90 3.81 -8.08 -9.47
CA GLY A 90 4.09 -8.76 -10.74
C GLY A 90 4.66 -7.79 -11.78
N GLY A 91 5.89 -8.02 -12.25
CA GLY A 91 6.52 -7.10 -13.20
C GLY A 91 7.83 -7.60 -13.79
N LEU A 92 8.59 -6.69 -14.38
CA LEU A 92 9.85 -6.97 -15.05
C LEU A 92 11.09 -6.69 -14.19
N GLY A 93 10.95 -5.84 -13.16
CA GLY A 93 12.05 -5.42 -12.29
C GLY A 93 12.95 -4.37 -12.95
N ILE A 94 12.34 -3.27 -13.38
CA ILE A 94 13.05 -2.08 -13.90
C ILE A 94 12.59 -0.83 -13.17
N GLU A 95 13.53 0.04 -12.87
CA GLU A 95 13.26 1.42 -12.46
C GLU A 95 13.22 2.29 -13.71
N VAL A 96 12.14 3.05 -13.87
CA VAL A 96 11.87 3.81 -15.10
C VAL A 96 11.49 5.26 -14.81
N THR A 97 11.66 6.10 -15.82
CA THR A 97 11.16 7.48 -15.86
C THR A 97 10.66 7.82 -17.25
N MET A 98 9.94 8.95 -17.42
CA MET A 98 9.64 9.48 -18.74
C MET A 98 10.70 10.47 -19.18
N GLU A 99 11.19 10.30 -20.40
CA GLU A 99 12.10 11.24 -21.06
C GLU A 99 11.75 11.34 -22.55
N ASN A 100 11.48 12.56 -23.04
CA ASN A 100 11.11 12.82 -24.42
C ASN A 100 9.88 12.04 -24.93
N GLY A 101 8.92 11.74 -24.05
CA GLY A 101 7.70 10.99 -24.38
C GLY A 101 7.87 9.47 -24.44
N TYR A 102 9.04 8.95 -24.09
CA TYR A 102 9.32 7.52 -23.99
C TYR A 102 9.68 7.09 -22.58
N VAL A 103 9.50 5.81 -22.28
CA VAL A 103 9.91 5.23 -21.00
C VAL A 103 11.40 4.92 -21.05
N LYS A 104 12.18 5.65 -20.25
CA LYS A 104 13.62 5.43 -20.09
C LYS A 104 13.92 4.56 -18.91
N VAL A 105 14.70 3.53 -19.10
CA VAL A 105 15.22 2.65 -18.06
C VAL A 105 16.30 3.40 -17.27
N ILE A 106 16.06 3.65 -15.98
CA ILE A 106 17.07 4.18 -15.05
C ILE A 106 18.03 3.06 -14.69
N SER A 107 17.49 1.94 -14.21
CA SER A 107 18.26 0.73 -13.94
C SER A 107 17.38 -0.52 -13.89
N PRO A 108 17.85 -1.68 -14.38
CA PRO A 108 17.24 -2.95 -14.03
C PRO A 108 17.58 -3.30 -12.57
N ILE A 109 16.66 -3.98 -11.88
CA ILE A 109 16.88 -4.51 -10.55
C ILE A 109 17.56 -5.87 -10.68
N ASP A 110 18.60 -6.11 -9.89
CA ASP A 110 19.34 -7.38 -9.92
C ASP A 110 18.43 -8.60 -9.71
N ASP A 111 18.75 -9.71 -10.31
CA ASP A 111 18.02 -10.98 -10.24
C ASP A 111 16.57 -10.93 -10.74
N THR A 112 16.20 -9.95 -11.55
CA THR A 112 14.88 -9.81 -12.16
C THR A 112 14.83 -10.26 -13.62
N PRO A 113 13.64 -10.43 -14.21
CA PRO A 113 13.52 -10.74 -15.65
C PRO A 113 14.26 -9.76 -16.55
N ALA A 114 14.16 -8.46 -16.27
CA ALA A 114 14.81 -7.42 -17.06
C ALA A 114 16.34 -7.50 -17.00
N ALA A 115 16.90 -7.69 -15.80
CA ALA A 115 18.35 -7.85 -15.64
C ALA A 115 18.86 -9.10 -16.39
N ARG A 116 18.14 -10.22 -16.28
CA ARG A 116 18.49 -11.47 -17.00
C ARG A 116 18.37 -11.35 -18.51
N ALA A 117 17.46 -10.51 -19.00
CA ALA A 117 17.30 -10.24 -20.44
C ALA A 117 18.32 -9.22 -20.96
N GLY A 118 19.20 -8.69 -20.12
CA GLY A 118 20.24 -7.76 -20.53
C GLY A 118 19.74 -6.34 -20.80
N MET A 119 18.67 -5.92 -20.16
CA MET A 119 18.24 -4.52 -20.11
C MET A 119 19.33 -3.67 -19.44
N ARG A 120 19.51 -2.45 -19.93
CA ARG A 120 20.59 -1.55 -19.48
C ARG A 120 20.06 -0.18 -19.06
N PRO A 121 20.74 0.50 -18.15
CA PRO A 121 20.51 1.93 -17.91
C PRO A 121 20.62 2.73 -19.21
N GLY A 122 19.64 3.59 -19.48
CA GLY A 122 19.58 4.39 -20.69
C GLY A 122 18.86 3.76 -21.86
N ASP A 123 18.35 2.54 -21.75
CA ASP A 123 17.44 1.95 -22.73
C ASP A 123 16.13 2.74 -22.78
N TYR A 124 15.58 2.96 -23.98
CA TYR A 124 14.27 3.59 -24.18
C TYR A 124 13.29 2.55 -24.65
N ILE A 125 12.20 2.33 -23.92
CA ILE A 125 11.09 1.48 -24.32
C ILE A 125 10.15 2.33 -25.15
N THR A 126 9.95 1.93 -26.41
CA THR A 126 9.10 2.64 -27.39
C THR A 126 7.74 1.97 -27.55
N HIS A 127 7.67 0.64 -27.39
CA HIS A 127 6.42 -0.11 -27.45
C HIS A 127 6.38 -1.15 -26.32
N ILE A 128 5.17 -1.42 -25.85
CA ILE A 128 4.85 -2.49 -24.90
C ILE A 128 3.77 -3.33 -25.59
N ASP A 129 4.12 -4.57 -25.96
CA ASP A 129 3.37 -5.39 -26.91
C ASP A 129 3.08 -4.56 -28.20
N GLU A 130 1.82 -4.45 -28.62
CA GLU A 130 1.40 -3.68 -29.79
C GLU A 130 1.16 -2.18 -29.50
N ILE A 131 1.37 -1.72 -28.26
CA ILE A 131 1.02 -0.37 -27.81
C ILE A 131 2.25 0.55 -27.92
N ASP A 132 2.13 1.65 -28.68
CA ASP A 132 3.13 2.71 -28.67
C ASP A 132 3.10 3.47 -27.35
N VAL A 133 4.25 3.66 -26.74
CA VAL A 133 4.39 4.38 -25.47
C VAL A 133 4.26 5.89 -25.64
N LEU A 134 4.45 6.40 -26.86
CA LEU A 134 4.37 7.84 -27.13
C LEU A 134 2.96 8.37 -26.85
N GLY A 135 2.87 9.32 -25.92
CA GLY A 135 1.60 9.95 -25.50
C GLY A 135 1.00 9.36 -24.23
N LEU A 136 1.55 8.25 -23.72
CA LEU A 136 1.17 7.73 -22.41
C LEU A 136 1.84 8.52 -21.28
N THR A 137 1.19 8.55 -20.14
CA THR A 137 1.81 8.95 -18.87
C THR A 137 2.73 7.84 -18.35
N LEU A 138 3.61 8.18 -17.41
CA LEU A 138 4.46 7.17 -16.76
C LEU A 138 3.63 6.09 -16.07
N SER A 139 2.53 6.47 -15.40
CA SER A 139 1.65 5.53 -14.70
C SER A 139 1.01 4.54 -15.67
N GLU A 140 0.43 5.01 -16.77
CA GLU A 140 -0.17 4.14 -17.80
C GLU A 140 0.86 3.17 -18.39
N ALA A 141 2.06 3.64 -18.68
CA ALA A 141 3.13 2.76 -19.17
C ALA A 141 3.58 1.74 -18.13
N VAL A 142 3.65 2.12 -16.85
CA VAL A 142 3.99 1.21 -15.75
C VAL A 142 2.92 0.14 -15.56
N GLU A 143 1.63 0.49 -15.66
CA GLU A 143 0.53 -0.48 -15.60
C GLU A 143 0.63 -1.53 -16.72
N LEU A 144 0.97 -1.12 -17.93
CA LEU A 144 1.21 -2.05 -19.05
C LEU A 144 2.42 -2.97 -18.80
N LEU A 145 3.48 -2.47 -18.16
CA LEU A 145 4.67 -3.26 -17.82
C LEU A 145 4.39 -4.23 -16.66
N ARG A 146 3.55 -3.85 -15.71
CA ARG A 146 3.05 -4.70 -14.61
C ARG A 146 2.05 -5.74 -15.13
N GLY A 147 1.64 -6.63 -14.26
CA GLY A 147 0.59 -7.60 -14.52
C GLY A 147 0.86 -8.99 -13.95
N PRO A 148 -0.02 -9.96 -14.21
CA PRO A 148 0.03 -11.27 -13.58
C PRO A 148 1.38 -11.98 -13.78
N VAL A 149 1.92 -12.50 -12.68
CA VAL A 149 3.16 -13.29 -12.66
C VAL A 149 3.04 -14.47 -13.62
N GLY A 150 4.07 -14.70 -14.41
CA GLY A 150 4.12 -15.79 -15.40
C GLY A 150 3.58 -15.43 -16.78
N LYS A 151 2.91 -14.31 -16.96
CA LYS A 151 2.51 -13.78 -18.26
C LYS A 151 3.71 -13.12 -18.95
N SER A 152 3.85 -13.36 -20.25
CA SER A 152 4.89 -12.72 -21.07
C SER A 152 4.36 -11.43 -21.67
N LEU A 153 5.28 -10.50 -21.92
CA LEU A 153 5.07 -9.34 -22.78
C LEU A 153 6.35 -9.12 -23.61
N THR A 154 6.19 -8.43 -24.73
CA THR A 154 7.31 -8.03 -25.60
C THR A 154 7.45 -6.51 -25.53
N ILE A 155 8.66 -6.03 -25.26
CA ILE A 155 8.97 -4.61 -25.29
C ILE A 155 9.93 -4.33 -26.43
N LYS A 156 9.71 -3.21 -27.13
CA LYS A 156 10.65 -2.72 -28.14
C LYS A 156 11.54 -1.66 -27.53
N VAL A 157 12.84 -1.90 -27.60
CA VAL A 157 13.86 -1.10 -26.92
C VAL A 157 14.75 -0.42 -27.94
N VAL A 158 14.94 0.88 -27.83
CA VAL A 158 15.95 1.65 -28.53
C VAL A 158 17.13 1.88 -27.60
N ARG A 159 18.32 1.46 -28.02
CA ARG A 159 19.54 1.56 -27.23
C ARG A 159 20.58 2.40 -27.95
N ILE A 160 21.21 3.32 -27.23
CA ILE A 160 22.28 4.16 -27.80
C ILE A 160 23.44 3.27 -28.23
N GLY A 161 23.82 3.37 -29.49
CA GLY A 161 24.90 2.59 -30.09
C GLY A 161 24.46 1.33 -30.87
N GLU A 162 23.17 1.02 -30.86
CA GLU A 162 22.56 0.01 -31.72
C GLU A 162 21.83 0.71 -32.88
N GLU A 163 21.90 0.15 -34.09
CA GLU A 163 21.27 0.74 -35.30
C GLU A 163 19.76 0.44 -35.34
N ASP A 164 19.38 -0.77 -34.95
CA ASP A 164 17.99 -1.24 -34.99
C ASP A 164 17.38 -1.36 -33.58
N PRO A 165 16.06 -1.14 -33.43
CA PRO A 165 15.34 -1.46 -32.22
C PRO A 165 15.43 -2.95 -31.85
N ILE A 166 15.51 -3.24 -30.57
CA ILE A 166 15.66 -4.59 -30.02
C ILE A 166 14.30 -5.04 -29.46
N ASP A 167 13.78 -6.14 -29.96
CA ASP A 167 12.59 -6.77 -29.36
C ASP A 167 13.03 -7.70 -28.22
N VAL A 168 12.52 -7.40 -27.01
CA VAL A 168 12.84 -8.15 -25.79
C VAL A 168 11.57 -8.77 -25.25
N THR A 169 11.43 -10.09 -25.34
CA THR A 169 10.30 -10.81 -24.73
C THR A 169 10.66 -11.22 -23.31
N LEU A 170 9.84 -10.79 -22.35
CA LEU A 170 10.05 -10.95 -20.92
C LEU A 170 8.85 -11.67 -20.29
N LYS A 171 9.11 -12.48 -19.28
CA LYS A 171 8.06 -13.11 -18.47
C LYS A 171 8.01 -12.41 -17.13
N ARG A 172 6.84 -11.86 -16.77
CA ARG A 172 6.65 -11.18 -15.48
C ARG A 172 6.93 -12.14 -14.32
N ALA A 173 7.66 -11.66 -13.34
CA ALA A 173 7.96 -12.37 -12.10
C ALA A 173 7.54 -11.55 -10.89
N VAL A 174 7.55 -12.16 -9.71
CA VAL A 174 7.42 -11.43 -8.45
C VAL A 174 8.65 -10.55 -8.29
N ILE A 175 8.45 -9.25 -8.18
CA ILE A 175 9.51 -8.25 -7.93
C ILE A 175 9.37 -7.79 -6.48
N THR A 176 10.36 -8.06 -5.66
CA THR A 176 10.38 -7.64 -4.26
C THR A 176 10.99 -6.24 -4.14
N VAL A 177 10.23 -5.31 -3.59
CA VAL A 177 10.72 -3.95 -3.31
C VAL A 177 11.46 -3.96 -1.99
N GLN A 178 12.70 -3.49 -2.00
CA GLN A 178 13.47 -3.36 -0.75
C GLN A 178 12.85 -2.28 0.13
N ALA A 179 12.22 -2.69 1.24
CA ALA A 179 11.69 -1.77 2.25
C ALA A 179 12.80 -1.04 3.03
N VAL A 180 14.02 -1.56 3.04
CA VAL A 180 15.13 -1.07 3.84
C VAL A 180 16.39 -0.93 2.99
N LYS A 181 17.01 0.27 3.03
CA LYS A 181 18.36 0.53 2.50
C LYS A 181 19.27 0.85 3.67
N PHE A 182 20.53 0.43 3.62
CA PHE A 182 21.47 0.69 4.70
C PHE A 182 22.90 0.87 4.19
N LYS A 183 23.69 1.57 4.98
CA LYS A 183 25.14 1.78 4.74
C LYS A 183 25.87 2.08 6.03
N ALA A 184 27.16 1.85 6.05
CA ALA A 184 28.03 2.32 7.12
C ALA A 184 28.41 3.80 6.87
N GLU A 185 28.31 4.63 7.91
CA GLU A 185 28.82 6.01 7.93
C GLU A 185 29.86 6.12 9.06
N GLY A 186 31.10 5.77 8.74
CA GLY A 186 32.13 5.56 9.78
C GLY A 186 31.72 4.41 10.72
N ASN A 187 31.61 4.70 12.01
CA ASN A 187 31.18 3.76 13.05
C ASN A 187 29.66 3.81 13.31
N ILE A 188 28.90 4.51 12.50
CA ILE A 188 27.45 4.63 12.63
C ILE A 188 26.74 3.77 11.57
N GLY A 189 25.78 2.97 12.00
CA GLY A 189 24.89 2.24 11.11
C GLY A 189 23.74 3.13 10.63
N TYR A 190 23.75 3.55 9.35
CA TYR A 190 22.63 4.28 8.75
C TYR A 190 21.67 3.31 8.09
N ILE A 191 20.39 3.38 8.48
CA ILE A 191 19.31 2.50 8.00
C ILE A 191 18.15 3.38 7.58
N ARG A 192 17.78 3.35 6.30
CA ARG A 192 16.60 4.03 5.77
C ARG A 192 15.47 3.00 5.59
N LEU A 193 14.38 3.20 6.30
CA LEU A 193 13.14 2.44 6.14
C LEU A 193 12.20 3.22 5.23
N ILE A 194 11.94 2.66 4.03
CA ILE A 194 11.18 3.32 2.96
C ILE A 194 9.69 3.22 3.23
N SER A 195 9.21 2.03 3.63
CA SER A 195 7.80 1.77 3.98
C SER A 195 7.71 0.63 5.00
N PHE A 196 6.59 0.58 5.73
CA PHE A 196 6.29 -0.53 6.63
C PHE A 196 5.55 -1.67 5.90
N SER A 197 6.14 -2.18 4.81
CA SER A 197 5.67 -3.38 4.12
C SER A 197 6.01 -4.65 4.91
N GLU A 198 5.49 -5.81 4.49
CA GLU A 198 5.81 -7.12 5.12
C GLU A 198 7.31 -7.43 5.18
N GLN A 199 8.11 -6.77 4.34
CA GLN A 199 9.57 -6.92 4.31
C GLN A 199 10.32 -6.04 5.33
N ALA A 200 9.62 -5.11 6.01
CA ALA A 200 10.25 -4.09 6.86
C ALA A 200 11.02 -4.69 8.05
N ASP A 201 10.38 -5.54 8.84
CA ASP A 201 11.00 -6.15 10.02
C ASP A 201 12.22 -7.00 9.66
N LYS A 202 12.09 -7.86 8.65
CA LYS A 202 13.19 -8.69 8.14
C LYS A 202 14.33 -7.82 7.61
N GLY A 203 13.99 -6.75 6.87
CA GLY A 203 14.94 -5.81 6.31
C GLY A 203 15.75 -5.09 7.39
N ILE A 204 15.10 -4.59 8.45
CA ILE A 204 15.77 -3.94 9.59
C ILE A 204 16.72 -4.90 10.30
N ARG A 205 16.28 -6.12 10.61
CA ARG A 205 17.14 -7.13 11.26
C ARG A 205 18.36 -7.48 10.42
N ASN A 206 18.17 -7.64 9.11
CA ASN A 206 19.27 -7.90 8.19
C ASN A 206 20.22 -6.71 8.14
N ALA A 207 19.73 -5.47 8.03
CA ALA A 207 20.55 -4.26 8.02
C ALA A 207 21.43 -4.14 9.26
N VAL A 208 20.87 -4.34 10.46
CA VAL A 208 21.63 -4.30 11.70
C VAL A 208 22.69 -5.41 11.75
N LYS A 209 22.35 -6.61 11.30
CA LYS A 209 23.30 -7.73 11.23
C LYS A 209 24.47 -7.44 10.29
N GLU A 210 24.19 -6.99 9.06
CA GLU A 210 25.22 -6.71 8.06
C GLU A 210 26.10 -5.52 8.47
N LEU A 211 25.52 -4.46 9.05
CA LEU A 211 26.28 -3.34 9.61
C LEU A 211 27.17 -3.79 10.77
N SER A 212 26.65 -4.66 11.64
CA SER A 212 27.45 -5.22 12.75
C SER A 212 28.62 -6.07 12.25
N ASN A 213 28.45 -6.77 11.13
CA ASN A 213 29.51 -7.57 10.51
C ASN A 213 30.55 -6.67 9.83
N SER A 214 30.12 -5.63 9.11
CA SER A 214 31.02 -4.78 8.31
C SER A 214 31.81 -3.78 9.15
N ILE A 215 31.19 -3.15 10.15
CA ILE A 215 31.85 -2.18 11.05
C ILE A 215 32.60 -2.90 12.19
N GLY A 216 32.07 -4.06 12.60
CA GLY A 216 32.48 -4.77 13.81
C GLY A 216 31.60 -4.38 15.01
N LYS A 217 31.09 -5.37 15.73
CA LYS A 217 30.12 -5.18 16.85
C LYS A 217 30.60 -4.18 17.91
N ASP A 218 31.88 -4.21 18.21
CA ASP A 218 32.48 -3.37 19.26
C ASP A 218 32.76 -1.94 18.77
N ASN A 219 32.92 -1.76 17.46
CA ASN A 219 33.23 -0.47 16.85
C ASN A 219 31.95 0.34 16.55
N ILE A 220 30.77 -0.28 16.47
CA ILE A 220 29.53 0.46 16.26
C ILE A 220 29.25 1.38 17.45
N GLU A 221 29.10 2.68 17.18
CA GLU A 221 28.78 3.70 18.18
C GLU A 221 27.28 3.96 18.30
N GLY A 222 26.49 3.70 17.25
CA GLY A 222 25.05 3.89 17.25
C GLY A 222 24.43 3.64 15.88
N TYR A 223 23.12 3.89 15.80
CA TYR A 223 22.32 3.74 14.59
C TYR A 223 21.52 5.00 14.29
N ILE A 224 21.35 5.30 13.01
CA ILE A 224 20.40 6.28 12.52
C ILE A 224 19.32 5.52 11.74
N ILE A 225 18.06 5.66 12.17
CA ILE A 225 16.87 5.13 11.47
C ILE A 225 16.22 6.30 10.75
N ASP A 226 16.30 6.32 9.42
CA ASP A 226 15.73 7.39 8.60
C ASP A 226 14.36 6.99 8.09
N LEU A 227 13.32 7.67 8.61
CA LEU A 227 11.91 7.54 8.21
C LEU A 227 11.44 8.74 7.37
N ARG A 228 12.33 9.59 6.90
CA ARG A 228 11.93 10.73 6.08
C ARG A 228 11.35 10.26 4.76
N ASN A 229 10.20 10.84 4.40
CA ASN A 229 9.38 10.45 3.23
C ASN A 229 8.86 8.99 3.30
N ASN A 230 8.76 8.41 4.49
CA ASN A 230 8.11 7.13 4.68
C ASN A 230 6.59 7.37 4.77
N PRO A 231 5.76 6.82 3.85
CA PRO A 231 4.31 7.06 3.84
C PRO A 231 3.56 6.28 4.93
N GLY A 232 4.24 5.40 5.66
CA GLY A 232 3.63 4.48 6.62
C GLY A 232 3.59 3.05 6.11
N GLY A 233 2.47 2.35 6.31
CA GLY A 233 2.23 0.97 5.91
C GLY A 233 1.56 0.15 7.02
N LEU A 234 1.90 -1.12 7.12
CA LEU A 234 1.28 -2.08 8.04
C LEU A 234 1.62 -1.79 9.50
N LEU A 235 0.60 -1.66 10.33
CA LEU A 235 0.75 -1.41 11.76
C LEU A 235 1.49 -2.54 12.48
N ASP A 236 1.22 -3.80 12.13
CA ASP A 236 1.91 -4.95 12.70
C ASP A 236 3.41 -4.93 12.39
N GLN A 237 3.79 -4.46 11.19
CA GLN A 237 5.19 -4.30 10.80
C GLN A 237 5.85 -3.15 11.56
N SER A 238 5.16 -2.04 11.76
CA SER A 238 5.67 -0.94 12.58
C SER A 238 5.90 -1.39 14.03
N ALA A 239 4.97 -2.18 14.57
CA ALA A 239 5.13 -2.76 15.89
C ALA A 239 6.30 -3.75 15.97
N LYS A 240 6.48 -4.63 14.96
CA LYS A 240 7.62 -5.57 14.88
C LYS A 240 8.96 -4.85 14.75
N VAL A 241 9.04 -3.85 13.89
CA VAL A 241 10.26 -3.02 13.73
C VAL A 241 10.61 -2.34 15.04
N THR A 242 9.63 -1.72 15.70
CA THR A 242 9.82 -1.06 16.99
C THR A 242 10.23 -2.06 18.08
N ASN A 243 9.62 -3.24 18.10
CA ASN A 243 9.95 -4.32 19.05
C ASN A 243 11.41 -4.77 18.97
N ASN A 244 12.05 -4.67 17.80
CA ASN A 244 13.46 -5.02 17.64
C ASN A 244 14.40 -4.15 18.50
N PHE A 245 13.97 -2.97 18.93
CA PHE A 245 14.79 -2.01 19.67
C PHE A 245 14.33 -1.79 21.11
N LEU A 246 13.22 -2.43 21.53
CA LEU A 246 12.66 -2.25 22.87
C LEU A 246 12.72 -3.54 23.70
N LYS A 247 13.12 -3.40 24.96
CA LYS A 247 13.18 -4.52 25.90
C LYS A 247 11.82 -4.85 26.52
N SER A 248 10.98 -3.83 26.73
CA SER A 248 9.67 -3.96 27.38
C SER A 248 8.85 -2.69 27.17
N GLY A 249 7.58 -2.75 27.51
CA GLY A 249 6.63 -1.63 27.44
C GLY A 249 5.62 -1.78 26.33
N GLU A 250 4.59 -0.94 26.36
CA GLU A 250 3.60 -0.83 25.29
C GLU A 250 4.20 -0.06 24.11
N ILE A 251 4.07 -0.62 22.91
CA ILE A 251 4.50 0.02 21.66
C ILE A 251 3.40 0.91 21.12
N VAL A 252 2.20 0.34 20.94
CA VAL A 252 1.03 1.03 20.43
C VAL A 252 -0.23 0.31 20.87
N SER A 253 -1.33 1.05 21.07
CA SER A 253 -2.66 0.49 21.29
C SER A 253 -3.69 1.12 20.38
N ILE A 254 -4.64 0.29 19.92
CA ILE A 254 -5.81 0.71 19.15
C ILE A 254 -7.02 0.59 20.07
N LYS A 255 -7.85 1.60 20.11
CA LYS A 255 -9.11 1.61 20.87
C LYS A 255 -10.27 1.77 19.91
N GLY A 256 -11.18 0.79 19.93
CA GLY A 256 -12.42 0.86 19.18
C GLY A 256 -13.49 1.73 19.89
N ARG A 257 -14.69 1.73 19.30
CA ARG A 257 -15.87 2.41 19.92
C ARG A 257 -16.25 1.77 21.25
N ASP A 258 -16.19 0.43 21.32
CA ASP A 258 -16.35 -0.27 22.61
C ASP A 258 -15.08 -0.08 23.43
N LYS A 259 -15.27 0.34 24.71
CA LYS A 259 -14.15 0.54 25.64
C LYS A 259 -13.37 -0.74 25.94
N ASN A 260 -13.98 -1.90 25.70
CA ASN A 260 -13.35 -3.22 25.87
C ASN A 260 -12.61 -3.69 24.60
N ASP A 261 -12.86 -3.05 23.46
CA ASP A 261 -12.17 -3.35 22.20
C ASP A 261 -10.86 -2.59 22.14
N ILE A 262 -9.85 -3.18 22.80
CA ILE A 262 -8.51 -2.61 22.85
C ILE A 262 -7.52 -3.67 22.37
N SER A 263 -6.90 -3.44 21.21
CA SER A 263 -5.76 -4.20 20.73
C SER A 263 -4.46 -3.53 21.17
N ARG A 264 -3.54 -4.29 21.77
CA ARG A 264 -2.25 -3.77 22.28
C ARG A 264 -1.09 -4.54 21.68
N PHE A 265 -0.08 -3.80 21.26
CA PHE A 265 1.21 -4.33 20.89
C PHE A 265 2.21 -3.98 21.99
N THR A 266 2.85 -4.98 22.55
CA THR A 266 3.83 -4.82 23.63
C THR A 266 5.18 -5.41 23.23
N ALA A 267 6.25 -4.76 23.67
CA ALA A 267 7.58 -5.25 23.44
C ALA A 267 7.82 -6.57 24.17
N SER A 268 8.32 -7.56 23.45
CA SER A 268 8.56 -8.93 23.96
C SER A 268 10.02 -9.20 24.32
N GLY A 269 10.85 -8.16 24.34
CA GLY A 269 12.27 -8.25 24.65
C GLY A 269 13.12 -8.57 23.42
N GLY A 270 14.04 -7.73 23.12
CA GLY A 270 14.98 -7.91 22.03
C GLY A 270 15.53 -6.56 21.59
N ASP A 271 16.69 -6.17 22.05
CA ASP A 271 17.37 -4.98 21.59
C ASP A 271 18.48 -5.42 20.65
N ILE A 272 18.18 -5.43 19.34
CA ILE A 272 19.17 -5.81 18.31
C ILE A 272 20.29 -4.79 18.18
N ALA A 273 20.10 -3.56 18.69
CA ALA A 273 21.13 -2.54 18.76
C ALA A 273 22.08 -2.76 19.97
N ASN A 274 21.79 -3.73 20.85
CA ASN A 274 22.62 -4.06 22.01
C ASN A 274 22.91 -2.87 22.95
N GLY A 275 21.90 -2.01 23.17
CA GLY A 275 22.03 -0.81 24.02
C GLY A 275 22.77 0.35 23.38
N LYS A 276 23.14 0.26 22.11
CA LYS A 276 23.73 1.39 21.38
C LYS A 276 22.67 2.49 21.14
N PRO A 277 23.05 3.75 21.14
CA PRO A 277 22.13 4.86 20.90
C PRO A 277 21.52 4.80 19.50
N ILE A 278 20.24 5.20 19.42
CA ILE A 278 19.48 5.26 18.16
C ILE A 278 18.94 6.68 17.98
N VAL A 279 19.15 7.23 16.78
CA VAL A 279 18.57 8.50 16.36
C VAL A 279 17.56 8.20 15.25
N VAL A 280 16.34 8.72 15.39
CA VAL A 280 15.29 8.58 14.37
C VAL A 280 15.12 9.91 13.64
N LEU A 281 15.24 9.90 12.31
CA LEU A 281 14.99 11.05 11.45
C LEU A 281 13.57 10.97 10.89
N ILE A 282 12.83 12.04 11.07
CA ILE A 282 11.48 12.22 10.50
C ILE A 282 11.41 13.58 9.79
N ASN A 283 10.43 13.75 8.89
CA ASN A 283 10.07 15.03 8.30
C ASN A 283 8.53 15.20 8.33
N GLN A 284 8.08 16.38 7.94
CA GLN A 284 6.65 16.68 7.80
C GLN A 284 6.13 16.05 6.52
#